data_acc48a63d248fc8f17ecd205d6f2f12d
#
_entry.id   acc48a63d248fc8f17ecd205d6f2f12d
#
_cell.length_a   1.000
_cell.length_b   1.000
_cell.length_c   1.000
_cell.angle_alpha   90.00
_cell.angle_beta   90.00
_cell.angle_gamma   90.00
#
_symmetry.space_group_name_H-M   'P 1'
#
loop_
_entity.id
_entity.type
_entity.pdbx_description
1 polymer ?
#
loop_
_entity_poly.entity_id
_entity_poly.type
_entity_poly.pdbx_seq_one_letter_code
_entity_poly.pdbx_strand_id
1 'polypeptide(L)'
;MAERFEIVEKAVLKMLEDKKYATLRDILVTMNPSDVAGLFDGLEEKQIPLMYRLLPKELAAETFVEMEPEAQELLIRSFSDNELKEVLDELYVDDAADLVEEMPANVVKRILLHADPEMRHSINQILRYPENSAGSIMTTEYVSLRPHMTVEEAILRIRRQGVDKETIYTCYVLAKDRTLIGLVTVKDLLLAEDDEDKIEDLMITNLISVTTQTDQEEVAATLSKYNFIALPVVDGENRMVGIVTFDDAMDVMQDAATEDMEIMAAMTPSEKTYLKSTPFDLYKHRIPWLMLLMVSATFTGMIISSFEEALALLPALTAFIPMLMDTGGNCGSQSSVTVIRSLSLDELKFSDVFKVMWKEFRTAILCGATLAVVCFVKVLLIDRLLMGNASINLLVSGVVSLTLCVTVVIAKFVGCSLPLLAKRLGFDPAVMASPFITTIVDALSLLVYFMFSKTLLGL
;
A
#
# COMPACT_ATOMS: atom_id res chain seq x y z
N MET A 1 2.53 17.46 -16.73
CA MET A 1 3.56 17.74 -15.71
C MET A 1 4.90 17.09 -16.08
N ALA A 2 4.96 15.81 -16.39
CA ALA A 2 6.22 15.09 -16.70
C ALA A 2 7.13 15.75 -17.78
N GLU A 3 6.58 16.15 -18.94
CA GLU A 3 7.38 16.85 -19.98
C GLU A 3 8.01 18.16 -19.51
N ARG A 4 7.33 18.87 -18.60
CA ARG A 4 7.82 20.14 -18.07
C ARG A 4 8.96 19.91 -17.06
N PHE A 5 8.83 18.86 -16.24
CA PHE A 5 9.86 18.46 -15.30
C PHE A 5 11.14 18.01 -16.02
N GLU A 6 11.03 17.18 -17.06
CA GLU A 6 12.17 16.72 -17.87
C GLU A 6 12.95 17.88 -18.53
N ILE A 7 12.25 18.96 -18.93
CA ILE A 7 12.90 20.17 -19.48
C ILE A 7 13.68 20.90 -18.39
N VAL A 8 13.11 21.01 -17.18
CA VAL A 8 13.76 21.65 -16.02
C VAL A 8 14.97 20.84 -15.59
N GLU A 9 14.84 19.54 -15.46
CA GLU A 9 15.93 18.62 -15.11
C GLU A 9 17.11 18.76 -16.07
N LYS A 10 16.88 18.71 -17.39
CA LYS A 10 17.94 18.92 -18.40
C LYS A 10 18.59 20.30 -18.30
N ALA A 11 17.82 21.34 -17.97
CA ALA A 11 18.34 22.67 -17.79
C ALA A 11 19.22 22.80 -16.53
N VAL A 12 18.77 22.18 -15.43
CA VAL A 12 19.50 22.10 -14.14
C VAL A 12 20.80 21.35 -14.31
N LEU A 13 20.81 20.16 -14.91
CA LEU A 13 22.00 19.38 -15.20
C LEU A 13 23.03 20.19 -16.03
N LYS A 14 22.54 20.85 -17.08
CA LYS A 14 23.43 21.71 -17.91
C LYS A 14 24.00 22.91 -17.15
N MET A 15 23.21 23.53 -16.27
CA MET A 15 23.69 24.65 -15.45
C MET A 15 24.72 24.17 -14.41
N LEU A 16 24.56 22.98 -13.89
CA LEU A 16 25.50 22.35 -12.97
C LEU A 16 26.85 22.08 -13.68
N GLU A 17 26.82 21.52 -14.91
CA GLU A 17 27.98 21.30 -15.75
C GLU A 17 28.68 22.62 -16.12
N ASP A 18 27.90 23.64 -16.50
CA ASP A 18 28.36 24.98 -16.84
C ASP A 18 28.85 25.79 -15.61
N LYS A 19 28.70 25.24 -14.37
CA LYS A 19 29.02 25.87 -13.08
C LYS A 19 28.30 27.21 -12.84
N LYS A 20 27.06 27.33 -13.33
CA LYS A 20 26.21 28.53 -13.17
C LYS A 20 25.44 28.49 -11.86
N TYR A 21 26.15 28.36 -10.74
CA TYR A 21 25.54 28.09 -9.41
C TYR A 21 24.59 29.19 -8.93
N ALA A 22 24.84 30.46 -9.21
CA ALA A 22 23.96 31.55 -8.81
C ALA A 22 22.59 31.44 -9.50
N THR A 23 22.57 31.25 -10.83
CA THR A 23 21.32 31.07 -11.58
C THR A 23 20.59 29.78 -11.18
N LEU A 24 21.35 28.71 -10.93
CA LEU A 24 20.78 27.45 -10.47
C LEU A 24 20.10 27.62 -9.12
N ARG A 25 20.74 28.27 -8.14
CA ARG A 25 20.13 28.59 -6.84
C ARG A 25 18.85 29.40 -6.98
N ASP A 26 18.86 30.44 -7.83
CA ASP A 26 17.69 31.30 -8.04
C ASP A 26 16.48 30.49 -8.61
N ILE A 27 16.73 29.45 -9.39
CA ILE A 27 15.71 28.54 -9.90
C ILE A 27 15.21 27.62 -8.80
N LEU A 28 16.12 26.94 -8.08
CA LEU A 28 15.79 25.97 -7.04
C LEU A 28 14.93 26.58 -5.94
N VAL A 29 15.21 27.83 -5.53
CA VAL A 29 14.43 28.55 -4.50
C VAL A 29 12.98 28.79 -4.90
N THR A 30 12.66 28.75 -6.19
CA THR A 30 11.27 28.95 -6.68
C THR A 30 10.51 27.64 -6.89
N MET A 31 11.17 26.49 -6.67
CA MET A 31 10.58 25.17 -6.85
C MET A 31 10.01 24.63 -5.53
N ASN A 32 9.11 23.68 -5.65
CA ASN A 32 8.60 22.93 -4.49
C ASN A 32 9.69 21.94 -4.01
N PRO A 33 9.82 21.70 -2.68
CA PRO A 33 10.78 20.74 -2.13
C PRO A 33 10.78 19.38 -2.79
N SER A 34 9.60 18.77 -2.99
CA SER A 34 9.44 17.46 -3.65
C SER A 34 9.91 17.48 -5.11
N ASP A 35 9.67 18.59 -5.85
CA ASP A 35 10.21 18.75 -7.21
C ASP A 35 11.74 18.90 -7.20
N VAL A 36 12.27 19.57 -6.19
CA VAL A 36 13.74 19.71 -6.01
C VAL A 36 14.36 18.35 -5.66
N ALA A 37 13.73 17.58 -4.76
CA ALA A 37 14.16 16.21 -4.40
C ALA A 37 14.24 15.30 -5.64
N GLY A 38 13.21 15.31 -6.48
CA GLY A 38 13.19 14.54 -7.73
C GLY A 38 14.32 14.89 -8.71
N LEU A 39 14.90 16.10 -8.64
CA LEU A 39 16.08 16.45 -9.47
C LEU A 39 17.35 15.72 -9.02
N PHE A 40 17.42 15.30 -7.76
CA PHE A 40 18.60 14.59 -7.25
C PHE A 40 18.71 13.17 -7.82
N ASP A 41 17.61 12.56 -8.24
CA ASP A 41 17.61 11.22 -8.85
C ASP A 41 18.42 11.13 -10.14
N GLY A 42 18.50 12.22 -10.88
CA GLY A 42 19.26 12.31 -12.14
C GLY A 42 20.75 12.69 -11.96
N LEU A 43 21.21 12.94 -10.72
CA LEU A 43 22.56 13.42 -10.46
C LEU A 43 23.58 12.29 -10.21
N GLU A 44 24.83 12.55 -10.57
CA GLU A 44 25.94 11.71 -10.11
C GLU A 44 26.19 11.93 -8.61
N GLU A 45 26.63 10.90 -7.88
CA GLU A 45 26.92 10.94 -6.44
C GLU A 45 27.77 12.16 -6.00
N LYS A 46 28.70 12.61 -6.85
CA LYS A 46 29.55 13.77 -6.56
C LYS A 46 28.83 15.12 -6.69
N GLN A 47 27.74 15.15 -7.44
CA GLN A 47 26.97 16.37 -7.69
C GLN A 47 25.93 16.61 -6.61
N ILE A 48 25.44 15.55 -5.96
CA ILE A 48 24.42 15.61 -4.91
C ILE A 48 24.81 16.58 -3.78
N PRO A 49 25.97 16.44 -3.09
CA PRO A 49 26.33 17.37 -2.02
C PRO A 49 26.57 18.80 -2.51
N LEU A 50 27.00 18.96 -3.77
CA LEU A 50 27.22 20.28 -4.35
C LEU A 50 25.89 20.99 -4.58
N MET A 51 24.93 20.33 -5.17
CA MET A 51 23.60 20.89 -5.43
C MET A 51 22.85 21.17 -4.14
N TYR A 52 22.90 20.26 -3.17
CA TYR A 52 22.28 20.42 -1.85
C TYR A 52 22.76 21.70 -1.13
N ARG A 53 24.07 21.98 -1.14
CA ARG A 53 24.63 23.19 -0.53
C ARG A 53 24.25 24.50 -1.22
N LEU A 54 23.57 24.47 -2.37
CA LEU A 54 23.02 25.66 -3.01
C LEU A 54 21.66 26.04 -2.46
N LEU A 55 20.96 25.12 -1.78
CA LEU A 55 19.63 25.34 -1.21
C LEU A 55 19.72 26.25 0.02
N PRO A 56 18.74 27.14 0.24
CA PRO A 56 18.53 27.79 1.53
C PRO A 56 18.22 26.75 2.62
N LYS A 57 18.51 27.07 3.86
CA LYS A 57 18.45 26.13 4.99
C LYS A 57 17.08 25.45 5.14
N GLU A 58 15.99 26.21 5.14
CA GLU A 58 14.61 25.71 5.25
C GLU A 58 14.29 24.78 4.06
N LEU A 59 14.48 25.25 2.83
CA LEU A 59 14.24 24.44 1.63
C LEU A 59 15.13 23.19 1.58
N ALA A 60 16.35 23.26 2.12
CA ALA A 60 17.27 22.13 2.17
C ALA A 60 16.76 21.03 3.09
N ALA A 61 16.21 21.38 4.26
CA ALA A 61 15.63 20.42 5.19
C ALA A 61 14.36 19.76 4.61
N GLU A 62 13.42 20.57 4.12
CA GLU A 62 12.22 20.06 3.46
C GLU A 62 12.55 19.17 2.24
N THR A 63 13.55 19.57 1.42
CA THR A 63 14.00 18.73 0.29
C THR A 63 14.66 17.43 0.77
N PHE A 64 15.37 17.48 1.91
CA PHE A 64 16.08 16.31 2.43
C PHE A 64 15.11 15.19 2.84
N VAL A 65 13.97 15.51 3.46
CA VAL A 65 12.91 14.55 3.82
C VAL A 65 12.37 13.84 2.58
N GLU A 66 12.10 14.60 1.54
CA GLU A 66 11.54 14.09 0.27
C GLU A 66 12.53 13.28 -0.59
N MET A 67 13.81 13.19 -0.17
CA MET A 67 14.84 12.46 -0.91
C MET A 67 14.80 10.97 -0.59
N GLU A 68 15.15 10.16 -1.57
CA GLU A 68 15.31 8.72 -1.38
C GLU A 68 16.42 8.38 -0.38
N PRO A 69 16.29 7.28 0.41
CA PRO A 69 17.24 6.90 1.48
C PRO A 69 18.70 6.82 1.05
N GLU A 70 18.99 6.37 -0.16
CA GLU A 70 20.35 6.27 -0.68
C GLU A 70 21.00 7.65 -0.87
N ALA A 71 20.23 8.65 -1.31
CA ALA A 71 20.70 10.01 -1.48
C ALA A 71 20.88 10.71 -0.12
N GLN A 72 19.98 10.47 0.82
CA GLN A 72 20.06 10.93 2.21
C GLN A 72 21.33 10.34 2.89
N GLU A 73 21.57 9.02 2.77
CA GLU A 73 22.76 8.37 3.31
C GLU A 73 24.05 9.00 2.77
N LEU A 74 24.10 9.25 1.45
CA LEU A 74 25.25 9.88 0.79
C LEU A 74 25.46 11.30 1.32
N LEU A 75 24.39 12.08 1.48
CA LEU A 75 24.48 13.44 2.04
C LEU A 75 24.96 13.41 3.49
N ILE A 76 24.38 12.58 4.35
CA ILE A 76 24.79 12.45 5.75
C ILE A 76 26.27 12.10 5.85
N ARG A 77 26.77 11.21 5.00
CA ARG A 77 28.20 10.85 4.97
C ARG A 77 29.08 12.01 4.50
N SER A 78 28.57 12.89 3.65
CA SER A 78 29.32 14.03 3.08
C SER A 78 29.26 15.29 3.95
N PHE A 79 28.27 15.39 4.85
CA PHE A 79 28.09 16.53 5.74
C PHE A 79 29.22 16.66 6.76
N SER A 80 29.57 17.89 7.10
CA SER A 80 30.27 18.20 8.34
C SER A 80 29.31 18.00 9.54
N ASP A 81 29.86 17.92 10.74
CA ASP A 81 29.02 17.75 11.94
C ASP A 81 28.06 18.92 12.18
N ASN A 82 28.45 20.13 11.75
CA ASN A 82 27.58 21.30 11.83
C ASN A 82 26.47 21.25 10.77
N GLU A 83 26.76 20.85 9.53
CA GLU A 83 25.74 20.70 8.48
C GLU A 83 24.71 19.65 8.88
N LEU A 84 25.16 18.49 9.39
CA LEU A 84 24.26 17.45 9.87
C LEU A 84 23.36 17.96 10.99
N LYS A 85 23.94 18.66 11.97
CA LYS A 85 23.16 19.25 13.06
C LYS A 85 22.12 20.25 12.55
N GLU A 86 22.49 21.13 11.62
CA GLU A 86 21.58 22.12 11.06
C GLU A 86 20.40 21.49 10.31
N VAL A 87 20.61 20.36 9.64
CA VAL A 87 19.52 19.60 9.00
C VAL A 87 18.63 18.97 10.07
N LEU A 88 19.20 18.26 11.06
CA LEU A 88 18.45 17.60 12.12
C LEU A 88 17.64 18.59 12.98
N ASP A 89 18.13 19.81 13.22
CA ASP A 89 17.42 20.84 13.98
C ASP A 89 16.18 21.40 13.27
N GLU A 90 16.02 21.15 11.95
CA GLU A 90 14.88 21.57 11.13
C GLU A 90 13.90 20.42 10.83
N LEU A 91 14.26 19.13 11.10
CA LEU A 91 13.39 17.98 10.86
C LEU A 91 12.34 17.85 11.96
N TYR A 92 11.17 17.36 11.59
CA TYR A 92 10.18 16.87 12.55
C TYR A 92 10.61 15.53 13.15
N VAL A 93 10.01 15.15 14.28
CA VAL A 93 10.46 13.97 15.04
C VAL A 93 10.15 12.67 14.33
N ASP A 94 9.03 12.57 13.63
CA ASP A 94 8.64 11.46 12.77
C ASP A 94 9.62 11.28 11.62
N ASP A 95 9.89 12.32 10.81
CA ASP A 95 10.89 12.30 9.74
C ASP A 95 12.27 11.85 10.23
N ALA A 96 12.66 12.35 11.42
CA ALA A 96 13.93 11.97 12.02
C ALA A 96 13.94 10.52 12.54
N ALA A 97 12.77 9.98 12.93
CA ALA A 97 12.63 8.58 13.33
C ALA A 97 12.69 7.65 12.10
N ASP A 98 11.97 7.97 11.04
CA ASP A 98 11.99 7.24 9.78
C ASP A 98 13.40 7.21 9.18
N LEU A 99 14.08 8.37 9.17
CA LEU A 99 15.48 8.45 8.77
C LEU A 99 16.38 7.51 9.56
N VAL A 100 16.14 7.34 10.86
CA VAL A 100 16.93 6.44 11.72
C VAL A 100 16.59 4.98 11.42
N GLU A 101 15.36 4.63 11.12
CA GLU A 101 14.95 3.27 10.77
C GLU A 101 15.55 2.80 9.44
N GLU A 102 15.61 3.67 8.46
CA GLU A 102 16.12 3.35 7.12
C GLU A 102 17.65 3.34 7.00
N MET A 103 18.35 3.99 7.93
CA MET A 103 19.80 4.18 7.81
C MET A 103 20.64 3.03 8.37
N PRO A 104 21.81 2.75 7.76
CA PRO A 104 22.77 1.79 8.34
C PRO A 104 23.25 2.21 9.73
N ALA A 105 23.51 1.24 10.62
CA ALA A 105 23.84 1.46 12.03
C ALA A 105 24.98 2.46 12.30
N ASN A 106 25.94 2.59 11.40
CA ASN A 106 27.02 3.58 11.52
C ASN A 106 26.54 5.02 11.25
N VAL A 107 25.54 5.20 10.38
CA VAL A 107 24.89 6.48 10.08
C VAL A 107 23.96 6.85 11.21
N VAL A 108 23.11 5.92 11.67
CA VAL A 108 22.25 6.08 12.86
C VAL A 108 23.04 6.59 14.07
N LYS A 109 24.20 5.97 14.34
CA LYS A 109 25.05 6.43 15.45
C LYS A 109 25.48 7.88 15.29
N ARG A 110 25.75 8.32 14.06
CA ARG A 110 26.17 9.69 13.77
C ARG A 110 25.01 10.66 13.93
N ILE A 111 23.82 10.31 13.41
CA ILE A 111 22.57 11.08 13.59
C ILE A 111 22.30 11.30 15.08
N LEU A 112 22.19 10.23 15.85
CA LEU A 112 21.89 10.29 17.27
C LEU A 112 22.96 11.02 18.12
N LEU A 113 24.20 11.09 17.65
CA LEU A 113 25.27 11.84 18.33
C LEU A 113 25.08 13.35 18.15
N HIS A 114 24.58 13.81 16.99
CA HIS A 114 24.47 15.23 16.63
C HIS A 114 23.05 15.77 16.87
N ALA A 115 22.04 14.92 16.97
CA ALA A 115 20.69 15.31 17.39
C ALA A 115 20.71 15.92 18.82
N ASP A 116 19.87 16.90 19.05
CA ASP A 116 19.72 17.50 20.38
C ASP A 116 19.16 16.48 21.38
N PRO A 117 19.24 16.73 22.71
CA PRO A 117 18.74 15.79 23.72
C PRO A 117 17.24 15.54 23.69
N GLU A 118 16.42 16.54 23.31
CA GLU A 118 14.96 16.41 23.22
C GLU A 118 14.56 15.58 22.02
N MET A 119 15.06 15.91 20.84
CA MET A 119 14.86 15.13 19.60
C MET A 119 15.31 13.69 19.77
N ARG A 120 16.51 13.45 20.30
CA ARG A 120 17.01 12.09 20.60
C ARG A 120 16.09 11.31 21.53
N HIS A 121 15.52 11.98 22.53
CA HIS A 121 14.56 11.34 23.44
C HIS A 121 13.28 10.95 22.70
N SER A 122 12.77 11.84 21.87
CA SER A 122 11.54 11.65 21.09
C SER A 122 11.72 10.55 20.03
N ILE A 123 12.81 10.56 19.27
CA ILE A 123 13.17 9.48 18.33
C ILE A 123 13.20 8.13 19.07
N ASN A 124 13.96 8.03 20.19
CA ASN A 124 14.01 6.79 20.95
C ASN A 124 12.67 6.38 21.59
N GLN A 125 11.73 7.29 21.74
CA GLN A 125 10.37 6.98 22.17
C GLN A 125 9.55 6.41 21.03
N ILE A 126 9.59 7.01 19.83
CA ILE A 126 8.89 6.54 18.63
C ILE A 126 9.38 5.13 18.26
N LEU A 127 10.66 4.91 18.17
CA LEU A 127 11.30 3.61 17.87
C LEU A 127 10.98 2.45 18.87
N ARG A 128 10.25 2.74 19.94
CA ARG A 128 9.77 1.70 20.88
C ARG A 128 8.38 1.20 20.58
N TYR A 129 7.63 1.93 19.79
CA TYR A 129 6.32 1.48 19.35
C TYR A 129 6.48 0.35 18.33
N PRO A 130 5.48 -0.52 18.19
CA PRO A 130 5.52 -1.55 17.15
C PRO A 130 5.61 -0.90 15.76
N GLU A 131 6.39 -1.49 14.89
CA GLU A 131 6.38 -1.15 13.46
C GLU A 131 4.94 -1.21 12.92
N ASN A 132 4.61 -0.39 11.93
CA ASN A 132 3.29 -0.30 11.31
C ASN A 132 2.16 0.06 12.29
N SER A 133 2.45 0.84 13.34
CA SER A 133 1.46 1.31 14.30
C SER A 133 1.31 2.84 14.27
N ALA A 134 0.19 3.38 14.78
CA ALA A 134 0.02 4.82 14.97
C ALA A 134 1.16 5.47 15.75
N GLY A 135 1.78 4.72 16.66
CA GLY A 135 2.91 5.20 17.47
C GLY A 135 4.20 5.34 16.69
N SER A 136 4.42 4.55 15.62
CA SER A 136 5.62 4.64 14.79
C SER A 136 5.57 5.78 13.78
N ILE A 137 4.37 6.12 13.28
CA ILE A 137 4.16 7.15 12.24
C ILE A 137 3.65 8.48 12.80
N MET A 138 3.62 8.69 14.13
CA MET A 138 3.10 9.91 14.73
C MET A 138 4.19 10.94 14.97
N THR A 139 3.85 12.22 14.78
CA THR A 139 4.65 13.33 15.30
C THR A 139 4.20 13.78 16.67
N THR A 140 5.13 14.32 17.46
CA THR A 140 4.84 14.91 18.77
C THR A 140 4.64 16.42 18.72
N GLU A 141 4.78 17.01 17.54
CA GLU A 141 4.77 18.46 17.31
C GLU A 141 3.37 18.98 16.99
N TYR A 142 2.49 18.96 17.95
CA TYR A 142 1.13 19.47 17.86
C TYR A 142 0.89 20.67 18.79
N VAL A 143 -0.15 21.46 18.51
CA VAL A 143 -0.58 22.56 19.37
C VAL A 143 -1.56 22.05 20.43
N SER A 144 -1.21 22.29 21.71
CA SER A 144 -2.08 21.98 22.84
C SER A 144 -2.61 23.25 23.52
N LEU A 145 -3.90 23.23 23.84
CA LEU A 145 -4.59 24.30 24.56
C LEU A 145 -5.09 23.80 25.93
N ARG A 146 -5.49 24.75 26.80
CA ARG A 146 -6.13 24.44 28.09
C ARG A 146 -7.59 24.90 28.08
N PRO A 147 -8.52 24.16 28.70
CA PRO A 147 -9.94 24.47 28.63
C PRO A 147 -10.32 25.87 29.17
N HIS A 148 -9.59 26.37 30.14
CA HIS A 148 -9.84 27.70 30.79
C HIS A 148 -9.20 28.87 30.04
N MET A 149 -8.43 28.65 28.99
CA MET A 149 -7.85 29.73 28.18
C MET A 149 -8.96 30.46 27.43
N THR A 150 -8.74 31.75 27.19
CA THR A 150 -9.58 32.52 26.28
C THR A 150 -9.16 32.34 24.83
N VAL A 151 -10.00 32.75 23.89
CA VAL A 151 -9.69 32.73 22.44
C VAL A 151 -8.43 33.57 22.15
N GLU A 152 -8.32 34.78 22.76
CA GLU A 152 -7.12 35.62 22.62
C GLU A 152 -5.86 34.89 23.08
N GLU A 153 -5.91 34.28 24.27
CA GLU A 153 -4.78 33.51 24.82
C GLU A 153 -4.39 32.33 23.93
N ALA A 154 -5.39 31.63 23.37
CA ALA A 154 -5.16 30.52 22.45
C ALA A 154 -4.46 30.96 21.15
N ILE A 155 -4.95 32.07 20.55
CA ILE A 155 -4.34 32.63 19.33
C ILE A 155 -2.91 33.11 19.62
N LEU A 156 -2.67 33.77 20.75
CA LEU A 156 -1.33 34.19 21.15
C LEU A 156 -0.39 32.98 21.36
N ARG A 157 -0.92 31.88 21.91
CA ARG A 157 -0.17 30.64 22.09
C ARG A 157 0.21 30.00 20.73
N ILE A 158 -0.76 29.93 19.82
CA ILE A 158 -0.53 29.41 18.45
C ILE A 158 0.56 30.24 17.73
N ARG A 159 0.47 31.59 17.81
CA ARG A 159 1.48 32.46 17.20
C ARG A 159 2.89 32.29 17.75
N ARG A 160 3.03 31.88 19.01
CA ARG A 160 4.33 31.68 19.67
C ARG A 160 4.91 30.29 19.44
N GLN A 161 4.08 29.28 19.39
CA GLN A 161 4.51 27.87 19.37
C GLN A 161 4.28 27.20 18.02
N GLY A 162 3.42 27.74 17.16
CA GLY A 162 3.00 27.11 15.93
C GLY A 162 4.07 27.10 14.83
N VAL A 163 5.17 27.85 14.99
CA VAL A 163 6.28 27.84 14.01
C VAL A 163 7.00 26.49 14.01
N ASP A 164 7.10 25.88 15.21
CA ASP A 164 7.80 24.60 15.41
C ASP A 164 6.81 23.44 15.51
N LYS A 165 5.62 23.57 14.90
CA LYS A 165 4.58 22.53 14.94
C LYS A 165 4.21 22.08 13.55
N GLU A 166 4.04 20.78 13.39
CA GLU A 166 3.66 20.12 12.14
C GLU A 166 2.40 20.77 11.53
N THR A 167 1.39 20.95 12.34
CA THR A 167 0.17 21.65 11.93
C THR A 167 -0.43 22.48 13.05
N ILE A 168 -1.02 23.62 12.67
CA ILE A 168 -1.78 24.50 13.58
C ILE A 168 -3.29 24.44 13.31
N TYR A 169 -3.73 23.77 12.24
CA TYR A 169 -5.15 23.78 11.83
C TYR A 169 -6.08 23.18 12.87
N THR A 170 -5.60 22.17 13.60
CA THR A 170 -6.31 21.53 14.71
C THR A 170 -5.50 21.68 15.99
N CYS A 171 -6.10 22.27 17.01
CA CYS A 171 -5.51 22.45 18.34
C CYS A 171 -6.21 21.53 19.34
N TYR A 172 -5.45 20.80 20.14
CA TYR A 172 -5.97 19.78 21.06
C TYR A 172 -6.09 20.32 22.46
N VAL A 173 -7.28 20.15 23.06
CA VAL A 173 -7.55 20.64 24.42
C VAL A 173 -7.26 19.54 25.41
N LEU A 174 -6.28 19.80 26.28
CA LEU A 174 -5.77 18.83 27.25
C LEU A 174 -6.08 19.23 28.68
N ALA A 175 -6.50 18.27 29.50
CA ALA A 175 -6.56 18.39 30.94
C ALA A 175 -5.15 18.54 31.56
N LYS A 176 -5.07 18.74 32.90
CA LYS A 176 -3.76 18.92 33.59
C LYS A 176 -2.85 17.70 33.49
N ASP A 177 -3.43 16.51 33.44
CA ASP A 177 -2.77 15.20 33.33
C ASP A 177 -2.49 14.78 31.88
N ARG A 178 -2.65 15.69 30.90
CA ARG A 178 -2.54 15.49 29.46
C ARG A 178 -3.66 14.65 28.83
N THR A 179 -4.71 14.30 29.56
CA THR A 179 -5.88 13.62 28.98
C THR A 179 -6.48 14.49 27.88
N LEU A 180 -6.76 13.89 26.72
CA LEU A 180 -7.42 14.56 25.60
C LEU A 180 -8.91 14.72 25.91
N ILE A 181 -9.39 15.97 26.03
CA ILE A 181 -10.77 16.29 26.41
C ILE A 181 -11.55 17.03 25.33
N GLY A 182 -10.88 17.63 24.36
CA GLY A 182 -11.50 18.38 23.29
C GLY A 182 -10.52 18.72 22.18
N LEU A 183 -11.05 19.26 21.09
CA LEU A 183 -10.27 19.90 20.03
C LEU A 183 -10.98 21.19 19.60
N VAL A 184 -10.20 22.14 19.09
CA VAL A 184 -10.69 23.39 18.48
C VAL A 184 -9.89 23.61 17.20
N THR A 185 -10.55 23.98 16.11
CA THR A 185 -9.85 24.35 14.89
C THR A 185 -9.46 25.83 14.91
N VAL A 186 -8.39 26.19 14.20
CA VAL A 186 -8.02 27.60 14.03
C VAL A 186 -9.16 28.40 13.41
N LYS A 187 -9.97 27.76 12.54
CA LYS A 187 -11.18 28.37 11.99
C LYS A 187 -12.18 28.76 13.08
N ASP A 188 -12.42 27.88 14.07
CA ASP A 188 -13.35 28.16 15.14
C ASP A 188 -12.86 29.34 16.02
N LEU A 189 -11.54 29.38 16.30
CA LEU A 189 -10.91 30.48 17.01
C LEU A 189 -11.04 31.83 16.28
N LEU A 190 -10.83 31.83 14.95
CA LEU A 190 -10.92 33.03 14.12
C LEU A 190 -12.37 33.54 13.93
N LEU A 191 -13.35 32.65 14.09
CA LEU A 191 -14.78 32.95 13.93
C LEU A 191 -15.51 33.09 15.28
N ALA A 192 -14.81 33.01 16.40
CA ALA A 192 -15.39 33.26 17.73
C ALA A 192 -15.98 34.67 17.80
N GLU A 193 -17.12 34.81 18.49
CA GLU A 193 -17.83 36.09 18.59
C GLU A 193 -17.14 37.06 19.57
N ASP A 194 -16.48 36.51 20.61
CA ASP A 194 -15.78 37.26 21.65
C ASP A 194 -14.41 36.64 21.93
N ASP A 195 -13.37 37.46 21.96
CA ASP A 195 -12.00 37.04 22.28
C ASP A 195 -11.85 36.54 23.74
N GLU A 196 -12.79 36.90 24.60
CA GLU A 196 -12.86 36.48 26.01
C GLU A 196 -13.58 35.13 26.21
N ASP A 197 -14.19 34.57 25.15
CA ASP A 197 -14.82 33.24 25.18
C ASP A 197 -13.80 32.20 25.59
N LYS A 198 -14.23 31.22 26.41
CA LYS A 198 -13.33 30.15 26.84
C LYS A 198 -13.29 28.99 25.84
N ILE A 199 -12.13 28.38 25.75
CA ILE A 199 -11.91 27.22 24.90
C ILE A 199 -12.84 26.05 25.29
N GLU A 200 -13.18 25.91 26.58
CA GLU A 200 -14.11 24.86 27.04
C GLU A 200 -15.53 25.02 26.50
N ASP A 201 -15.93 26.22 26.13
CA ASP A 201 -17.25 26.52 25.56
C ASP A 201 -17.28 26.31 24.02
N LEU A 202 -16.12 26.41 23.35
CA LEU A 202 -15.97 26.30 21.91
C LEU A 202 -15.53 24.92 21.47
N MET A 203 -14.87 24.13 22.33
CA MET A 203 -14.27 22.87 21.96
C MET A 203 -15.27 21.79 21.57
N ILE A 204 -14.91 21.00 20.58
CA ILE A 204 -15.61 19.78 20.20
C ILE A 204 -15.17 18.67 21.15
N THR A 205 -16.13 18.05 21.84
CA THR A 205 -15.88 16.98 22.83
C THR A 205 -16.14 15.58 22.31
N ASN A 206 -16.84 15.45 21.18
CA ASN A 206 -17.04 14.15 20.50
C ASN A 206 -15.81 13.85 19.64
N LEU A 207 -14.79 13.30 20.28
CA LEU A 207 -13.48 13.10 19.68
C LEU A 207 -13.35 11.74 19.00
N ILE A 208 -12.65 11.72 17.89
CA ILE A 208 -12.13 10.51 17.26
C ILE A 208 -10.62 10.53 17.48
N SER A 209 -10.11 9.50 18.13
CA SER A 209 -8.69 9.30 18.41
C SER A 209 -8.32 7.85 18.21
N VAL A 210 -7.04 7.58 18.00
CA VAL A 210 -6.48 6.23 17.92
C VAL A 210 -5.48 6.03 19.06
N THR A 211 -5.19 4.77 19.36
CA THR A 211 -4.16 4.43 20.34
C THR A 211 -2.81 4.24 19.65
N THR A 212 -1.72 4.36 20.40
CA THR A 212 -0.35 4.10 19.89
C THR A 212 -0.16 2.70 19.30
N GLN A 213 -1.04 1.75 19.60
CA GLN A 213 -1.01 0.36 19.12
C GLN A 213 -1.94 0.12 17.91
N THR A 214 -2.68 1.13 17.48
CA THR A 214 -3.58 1.02 16.33
C THR A 214 -2.75 0.85 15.07
N ASP A 215 -3.15 -0.07 14.21
CA ASP A 215 -2.50 -0.33 12.93
C ASP A 215 -2.51 0.91 12.03
N GLN A 216 -1.40 1.19 11.33
CA GLN A 216 -1.26 2.39 10.50
C GLN A 216 -2.28 2.45 9.34
N GLU A 217 -2.70 1.32 8.78
CA GLU A 217 -3.73 1.30 7.74
C GLU A 217 -5.10 1.68 8.31
N GLU A 218 -5.41 1.27 9.55
CA GLU A 218 -6.64 1.66 10.25
C GLU A 218 -6.63 3.17 10.56
N VAL A 219 -5.45 3.73 10.91
CA VAL A 219 -5.26 5.17 11.08
C VAL A 219 -5.54 5.91 9.79
N ALA A 220 -4.92 5.49 8.69
CA ALA A 220 -5.07 6.09 7.37
C ALA A 220 -6.52 5.99 6.86
N ALA A 221 -7.17 4.83 7.05
CA ALA A 221 -8.59 4.65 6.73
C ALA A 221 -9.49 5.59 7.57
N THR A 222 -9.14 5.83 8.84
CA THR A 222 -9.88 6.73 9.73
C THR A 222 -9.74 8.18 9.28
N LEU A 223 -8.52 8.65 8.99
CA LEU A 223 -8.25 9.98 8.43
C LEU A 223 -9.05 10.22 7.14
N SER A 224 -8.98 9.27 6.21
CA SER A 224 -9.71 9.32 4.94
C SER A 224 -11.23 9.33 5.13
N LYS A 225 -11.77 8.49 6.02
CA LYS A 225 -13.22 8.37 6.28
C LYS A 225 -13.85 9.64 6.83
N TYR A 226 -13.13 10.32 7.72
CA TYR A 226 -13.64 11.54 8.38
C TYR A 226 -13.12 12.83 7.75
N ASN A 227 -12.27 12.73 6.72
CA ASN A 227 -11.61 13.87 6.06
C ASN A 227 -10.85 14.75 7.06
N PHE A 228 -10.13 14.13 7.98
CA PHE A 228 -9.30 14.85 8.94
C PHE A 228 -7.95 15.23 8.31
N ILE A 229 -7.39 16.37 8.75
CA ILE A 229 -6.03 16.80 8.38
C ILE A 229 -5.01 16.15 9.32
N ALA A 230 -5.40 15.92 10.57
CA ALA A 230 -4.59 15.24 11.56
C ALA A 230 -5.48 14.47 12.54
N LEU A 231 -4.99 13.33 13.03
CA LEU A 231 -5.70 12.44 13.95
C LEU A 231 -4.92 12.33 15.26
N PRO A 232 -5.53 12.62 16.43
CA PRO A 232 -4.83 12.51 17.69
C PRO A 232 -4.58 11.07 18.10
N VAL A 233 -3.35 10.82 18.56
CA VAL A 233 -2.90 9.55 19.10
C VAL A 233 -2.83 9.64 20.61
N VAL A 234 -3.41 8.66 21.30
CA VAL A 234 -3.46 8.59 22.76
C VAL A 234 -2.85 7.30 23.31
N ASP A 235 -2.39 7.33 24.54
CA ASP A 235 -1.95 6.13 25.25
C ASP A 235 -3.14 5.35 25.86
N GLY A 236 -2.85 4.24 26.56
CA GLY A 236 -3.86 3.43 27.23
C GLY A 236 -4.66 4.13 28.34
N GLU A 237 -4.23 5.32 28.79
CA GLU A 237 -4.89 6.15 29.78
C GLU A 237 -5.57 7.39 29.16
N ASN A 238 -5.75 7.40 27.84
CA ASN A 238 -6.32 8.50 27.05
C ASN A 238 -5.50 9.81 27.15
N ARG A 239 -4.22 9.74 27.46
CA ARG A 239 -3.33 10.90 27.41
C ARG A 239 -2.80 11.07 25.99
N MET A 240 -2.83 12.29 25.50
CA MET A 240 -2.33 12.60 24.16
C MET A 240 -0.81 12.45 24.08
N VAL A 241 -0.35 11.71 23.09
CA VAL A 241 1.06 11.39 22.84
C VAL A 241 1.56 12.10 21.59
N GLY A 242 0.75 12.10 20.54
CA GLY A 242 1.11 12.68 19.24
C GLY A 242 -0.10 12.86 18.33
N ILE A 243 0.18 13.14 17.08
CA ILE A 243 -0.78 13.20 15.98
C ILE A 243 -0.20 12.43 14.79
N VAL A 244 -1.07 11.88 13.94
CA VAL A 244 -0.73 11.42 12.59
C VAL A 244 -1.35 12.39 11.62
N THR A 245 -0.60 12.86 10.64
CA THR A 245 -1.04 13.81 9.64
C THR A 245 -1.66 13.12 8.43
N PHE A 246 -2.26 13.89 7.53
CA PHE A 246 -2.93 13.35 6.35
C PHE A 246 -1.94 12.90 5.27
N ASP A 247 -0.82 13.59 5.12
CA ASP A 247 0.28 13.27 4.21
C ASP A 247 0.90 11.92 4.56
N ASP A 248 1.32 11.68 5.82
CA ASP A 248 1.82 10.39 6.29
C ASP A 248 0.80 9.27 6.04
N ALA A 249 -0.48 9.56 6.32
CA ALA A 249 -1.55 8.60 6.05
C ALA A 249 -1.74 8.30 4.56
N MET A 250 -1.45 9.24 3.66
CA MET A 250 -1.46 9.00 2.21
C MET A 250 -0.33 8.08 1.80
N ASP A 251 0.86 8.26 2.35
CA ASP A 251 2.01 7.41 2.07
C ASP A 251 1.75 5.98 2.55
N VAL A 252 1.25 5.80 3.77
CA VAL A 252 0.80 4.49 4.27
C VAL A 252 -0.23 3.84 3.33
N MET A 253 -1.20 4.60 2.81
CA MET A 253 -2.20 4.05 1.88
C MET A 253 -1.59 3.66 0.53
N GLN A 254 -0.61 4.39 0.05
CA GLN A 254 0.09 4.10 -1.20
C GLN A 254 0.96 2.86 -1.06
N ASP A 255 1.70 2.75 0.03
CA ASP A 255 2.58 1.62 0.33
C ASP A 255 1.77 0.35 0.55
N ALA A 256 0.69 0.39 1.35
CA ALA A 256 -0.22 -0.74 1.53
C ALA A 256 -0.85 -1.19 0.19
N ALA A 257 -1.24 -0.25 -0.69
CA ALA A 257 -1.76 -0.60 -2.00
C ALA A 257 -0.70 -1.24 -2.91
N THR A 258 0.55 -0.80 -2.82
CA THR A 258 1.68 -1.35 -3.56
C THR A 258 2.02 -2.75 -3.06
N GLU A 259 2.10 -2.93 -1.75
CA GLU A 259 2.29 -4.22 -1.08
C GLU A 259 1.21 -5.23 -1.48
N ASP A 260 -0.07 -4.85 -1.38
CA ASP A 260 -1.21 -5.67 -1.82
C ASP A 260 -1.05 -6.11 -3.28
N MET A 261 -0.65 -5.20 -4.19
CA MET A 261 -0.44 -5.52 -5.61
C MET A 261 0.70 -6.53 -5.82
N GLU A 262 1.81 -6.39 -5.11
CA GLU A 262 2.96 -7.28 -5.20
C GLU A 262 2.63 -8.67 -4.64
N ILE A 263 1.97 -8.74 -3.49
CA ILE A 263 1.52 -10.00 -2.88
C ILE A 263 0.50 -10.69 -3.81
N MET A 264 -0.47 -9.95 -4.38
CA MET A 264 -1.44 -10.47 -5.33
C MET A 264 -0.79 -10.99 -6.62
N ALA A 265 0.37 -10.48 -6.98
CA ALA A 265 1.17 -10.98 -8.12
C ALA A 265 2.11 -12.15 -7.73
N ALA A 266 2.02 -12.68 -6.50
CA ALA A 266 2.94 -13.65 -5.93
C ALA A 266 4.40 -13.17 -5.97
N MET A 267 4.62 -11.98 -5.47
CA MET A 267 5.95 -11.42 -5.21
C MET A 267 6.08 -11.11 -3.70
N THR A 268 7.30 -11.08 -3.22
CA THR A 268 7.58 -10.53 -1.89
C THR A 268 7.67 -9.02 -2.01
N PRO A 269 7.05 -8.23 -1.13
CA PRO A 269 7.10 -6.77 -1.16
C PRO A 269 8.51 -6.20 -1.22
N SER A 270 8.66 -5.03 -1.85
CA SER A 270 9.94 -4.33 -2.01
C SER A 270 9.73 -2.84 -1.82
N GLU A 271 10.54 -2.23 -0.96
CA GLU A 271 10.56 -0.78 -0.71
C GLU A 271 11.25 0.00 -1.84
N LYS A 272 12.02 -0.69 -2.71
CA LYS A 272 12.78 -0.04 -3.78
C LYS A 272 11.96 0.20 -5.03
N THR A 273 12.09 1.37 -5.62
CA THR A 273 11.54 1.66 -6.94
C THR A 273 12.13 0.74 -8.01
N TYR A 274 11.35 0.44 -9.05
CA TYR A 274 11.73 -0.52 -10.09
C TYR A 274 13.06 -0.20 -10.78
N LEU A 275 13.34 1.07 -11.10
CA LEU A 275 14.55 1.49 -11.81
C LEU A 275 15.80 1.41 -10.92
N LYS A 276 15.66 1.53 -9.61
CA LYS A 276 16.77 1.44 -8.64
C LYS A 276 17.03 0.00 -8.20
N SER A 277 16.06 -0.90 -8.38
CA SER A 277 16.20 -2.31 -8.05
C SER A 277 17.18 -2.99 -9.00
N THR A 278 18.18 -3.69 -8.44
CA THR A 278 19.07 -4.51 -9.25
C THR A 278 18.35 -5.77 -9.76
N PRO A 279 18.80 -6.38 -10.89
CA PRO A 279 18.24 -7.66 -11.35
C PRO A 279 18.27 -8.76 -10.28
N PHE A 280 19.21 -8.70 -9.34
CA PHE A 280 19.34 -9.66 -8.26
C PHE A 280 18.31 -9.42 -7.13
N ASP A 281 18.00 -8.16 -6.85
CA ASP A 281 16.91 -7.81 -5.92
C ASP A 281 15.57 -8.30 -6.47
N LEU A 282 15.24 -7.95 -7.71
CA LEU A 282 14.03 -8.44 -8.38
C LEU A 282 13.94 -9.98 -8.41
N TYR A 283 15.08 -10.66 -8.61
CA TYR A 283 15.15 -12.12 -8.55
C TYR A 283 14.77 -12.63 -7.15
N LYS A 284 15.33 -12.05 -6.07
CA LYS A 284 15.05 -12.48 -4.69
C LYS A 284 13.57 -12.35 -4.32
N HIS A 285 12.92 -11.28 -4.75
CA HIS A 285 11.51 -11.03 -4.46
C HIS A 285 10.54 -11.94 -5.24
N ARG A 286 10.97 -12.50 -6.37
CA ARG A 286 10.11 -13.34 -7.24
C ARG A 286 10.34 -14.83 -7.07
N ILE A 287 11.57 -15.27 -6.86
CA ILE A 287 11.92 -16.69 -6.94
C ILE A 287 11.26 -17.58 -5.87
N PRO A 288 11.07 -17.16 -4.60
CA PRO A 288 10.46 -18.02 -3.60
C PRO A 288 9.06 -18.46 -4.00
N TRP A 289 8.24 -17.51 -4.46
CA TRP A 289 6.88 -17.79 -4.91
C TRP A 289 6.84 -18.63 -6.18
N LEU A 290 7.70 -18.35 -7.16
CA LEU A 290 7.78 -19.14 -8.38
C LEU A 290 8.16 -20.60 -8.11
N MET A 291 9.08 -20.85 -7.17
CA MET A 291 9.42 -22.21 -6.75
C MET A 291 8.25 -22.91 -6.06
N LEU A 292 7.53 -22.22 -5.18
CA LEU A 292 6.35 -22.76 -4.52
C LEU A 292 5.27 -23.15 -5.54
N LEU A 293 4.98 -22.26 -6.48
CA LEU A 293 3.98 -22.50 -7.53
C LEU A 293 4.41 -23.64 -8.47
N MET A 294 5.70 -23.74 -8.82
CA MET A 294 6.23 -24.84 -9.60
C MET A 294 6.05 -26.20 -8.89
N VAL A 295 6.31 -26.25 -7.59
CA VAL A 295 6.09 -27.48 -6.80
C VAL A 295 4.60 -27.81 -6.75
N SER A 296 3.72 -26.82 -6.54
CA SER A 296 2.27 -27.03 -6.47
C SER A 296 1.69 -27.52 -7.80
N ALA A 297 2.24 -27.11 -8.95
CA ALA A 297 1.84 -27.61 -10.26
C ALA A 297 2.04 -29.14 -10.43
N THR A 298 2.84 -29.76 -9.58
CA THR A 298 3.01 -31.23 -9.57
C THR A 298 1.69 -31.94 -9.27
N PHE A 299 0.83 -31.37 -8.42
CA PHE A 299 -0.50 -31.93 -8.13
C PHE A 299 -1.38 -31.97 -9.38
N THR A 300 -1.37 -30.92 -10.18
CA THR A 300 -2.06 -30.86 -11.47
C THR A 300 -1.55 -31.94 -12.43
N GLY A 301 -0.23 -32.11 -12.51
CA GLY A 301 0.41 -33.18 -13.29
C GLY A 301 0.00 -34.61 -12.84
N MET A 302 -0.08 -34.83 -11.52
CA MET A 302 -0.53 -36.11 -10.98
C MET A 302 -1.98 -36.41 -11.34
N ILE A 303 -2.87 -35.41 -11.33
CA ILE A 303 -4.26 -35.58 -11.76
C ILE A 303 -4.32 -35.98 -13.23
N ILE A 304 -3.60 -35.26 -14.11
CA ILE A 304 -3.56 -35.59 -15.56
C ILE A 304 -3.06 -37.02 -15.76
N SER A 305 -1.97 -37.41 -15.11
CA SER A 305 -1.43 -38.77 -15.20
C SER A 305 -2.40 -39.85 -14.72
N SER A 306 -3.20 -39.56 -13.72
CA SER A 306 -4.21 -40.50 -13.21
C SER A 306 -5.33 -40.82 -14.21
N PHE A 307 -5.51 -39.99 -15.25
CA PHE A 307 -6.50 -40.14 -16.30
C PHE A 307 -5.88 -40.43 -17.68
N GLU A 308 -4.62 -40.86 -17.73
CA GLU A 308 -3.89 -41.13 -18.99
C GLU A 308 -4.62 -42.18 -19.88
N GLU A 309 -5.23 -43.19 -19.29
CA GLU A 309 -6.00 -44.21 -20.04
C GLU A 309 -7.21 -43.59 -20.73
N ALA A 310 -7.95 -42.71 -20.09
CA ALA A 310 -9.11 -42.00 -20.66
C ALA A 310 -8.67 -41.06 -21.80
N LEU A 311 -7.56 -40.36 -21.63
CA LEU A 311 -6.96 -39.49 -22.66
C LEU A 311 -6.44 -40.27 -23.85
N ALA A 312 -5.92 -41.48 -23.65
CA ALA A 312 -5.47 -42.37 -24.74
C ALA A 312 -6.65 -42.87 -25.59
N LEU A 313 -7.81 -43.09 -25.00
CA LEU A 313 -9.04 -43.48 -25.72
C LEU A 313 -9.60 -42.35 -26.59
N LEU A 314 -9.53 -41.10 -26.12
CA LEU A 314 -9.99 -39.93 -26.85
C LEU A 314 -9.02 -38.75 -26.73
N PRO A 315 -7.92 -38.76 -27.53
CA PRO A 315 -6.86 -37.74 -27.46
C PRO A 315 -7.36 -36.29 -27.68
N ALA A 316 -8.48 -36.10 -28.35
CA ALA A 316 -9.10 -34.81 -28.58
C ALA A 316 -9.43 -34.06 -27.24
N LEU A 317 -9.61 -34.80 -26.16
CA LEU A 317 -9.89 -34.22 -24.84
C LEU A 317 -8.72 -33.41 -24.29
N THR A 318 -7.47 -33.80 -24.63
CA THR A 318 -6.27 -33.09 -24.19
C THR A 318 -6.23 -31.64 -24.66
N ALA A 319 -6.80 -31.35 -25.83
CA ALA A 319 -6.83 -30.01 -26.40
C ALA A 319 -7.68 -28.99 -25.60
N PHE A 320 -8.62 -29.48 -24.78
CA PHE A 320 -9.51 -28.63 -23.99
C PHE A 320 -8.99 -28.34 -22.56
N ILE A 321 -7.98 -29.08 -22.09
CA ILE A 321 -7.39 -28.91 -20.76
C ILE A 321 -6.93 -27.47 -20.52
N PRO A 322 -6.09 -26.86 -21.40
CA PRO A 322 -5.63 -25.49 -21.19
C PRO A 322 -6.77 -24.47 -21.11
N MET A 323 -7.79 -24.64 -21.98
CA MET A 323 -8.95 -23.74 -21.99
C MET A 323 -9.75 -23.80 -20.70
N LEU A 324 -9.98 -24.99 -20.14
CA LEU A 324 -10.74 -25.18 -18.91
C LEU A 324 -9.99 -24.62 -17.69
N MET A 325 -8.68 -24.89 -17.61
CA MET A 325 -7.81 -24.37 -16.55
C MET A 325 -7.74 -22.86 -16.59
N ASP A 326 -7.34 -22.29 -17.72
CA ASP A 326 -7.20 -20.83 -17.88
C ASP A 326 -8.52 -20.08 -17.57
N THR A 327 -9.63 -20.53 -18.14
CA THR A 327 -10.94 -19.89 -17.88
C THR A 327 -11.35 -20.04 -16.42
N GLY A 328 -11.13 -21.20 -15.81
CA GLY A 328 -11.40 -21.44 -14.40
C GLY A 328 -10.56 -20.56 -13.50
N GLY A 329 -9.25 -20.55 -13.71
CA GLY A 329 -8.30 -19.70 -12.98
C GLY A 329 -8.64 -18.23 -13.05
N ASN A 330 -8.91 -17.71 -14.25
CA ASN A 330 -9.32 -16.32 -14.46
C ASN A 330 -10.64 -15.97 -13.74
N CYS A 331 -11.64 -16.86 -13.78
CA CYS A 331 -12.91 -16.65 -13.09
C CYS A 331 -12.75 -16.61 -11.56
N GLY A 332 -11.89 -17.46 -11.01
CA GLY A 332 -11.55 -17.47 -9.58
C GLY A 332 -10.81 -16.23 -9.16
N SER A 333 -9.79 -15.84 -9.92
CA SER A 333 -8.99 -14.63 -9.68
C SER A 333 -9.83 -13.36 -9.69
N GLN A 334 -10.76 -13.21 -10.64
CA GLN A 334 -11.67 -12.04 -10.67
C GLN A 334 -12.51 -11.92 -9.39
N SER A 335 -13.02 -13.04 -8.87
CA SER A 335 -13.78 -13.02 -7.62
C SER A 335 -12.91 -12.72 -6.42
N SER A 336 -11.69 -13.29 -6.38
CA SER A 336 -10.74 -13.07 -5.30
C SER A 336 -10.32 -11.61 -5.20
N VAL A 337 -9.84 -11.02 -6.29
CA VAL A 337 -9.39 -9.62 -6.32
C VAL A 337 -10.52 -8.68 -5.88
N THR A 338 -11.77 -8.94 -6.31
CA THR A 338 -12.91 -8.13 -5.88
C THR A 338 -13.17 -8.24 -4.38
N VAL A 339 -13.07 -9.45 -3.81
CA VAL A 339 -13.28 -9.68 -2.39
C VAL A 339 -12.13 -9.13 -1.56
N ILE A 340 -10.87 -9.34 -1.98
CA ILE A 340 -9.68 -8.77 -1.33
C ILE A 340 -9.82 -7.25 -1.25
N ARG A 341 -10.10 -6.60 -2.37
CA ARG A 341 -10.27 -5.14 -2.41
C ARG A 341 -11.36 -4.63 -1.46
N SER A 342 -12.50 -5.33 -1.40
CA SER A 342 -13.58 -4.95 -0.48
C SER A 342 -13.23 -5.25 0.98
N LEU A 343 -12.32 -6.19 1.26
CA LEU A 343 -11.79 -6.46 2.60
C LEU A 343 -10.76 -5.40 3.03
N SER A 344 -9.90 -4.95 2.12
CA SER A 344 -8.93 -3.87 2.38
C SER A 344 -9.62 -2.51 2.61
N LEU A 345 -10.77 -2.27 1.95
CA LEU A 345 -11.59 -1.07 2.18
C LEU A 345 -12.56 -1.17 3.37
N ASP A 346 -12.49 -2.24 4.16
CA ASP A 346 -13.39 -2.56 5.28
C ASP A 346 -14.90 -2.55 4.90
N GLU A 347 -15.21 -2.71 3.59
CA GLU A 347 -16.58 -2.84 3.08
C GLU A 347 -17.21 -4.18 3.41
N LEU A 348 -16.38 -5.23 3.59
CA LEU A 348 -16.79 -6.60 3.89
C LEU A 348 -16.21 -7.07 5.21
N LYS A 349 -17.08 -7.78 5.97
CA LYS A 349 -16.69 -8.49 7.18
C LYS A 349 -16.92 -9.99 7.01
N PHE A 350 -16.28 -10.80 7.83
CA PHE A 350 -16.51 -12.25 7.79
C PHE A 350 -18.00 -12.65 8.00
N SER A 351 -18.76 -11.81 8.72
CA SER A 351 -20.21 -12.00 8.89
C SER A 351 -20.99 -11.96 7.57
N ASP A 352 -20.44 -11.35 6.53
CA ASP A 352 -21.10 -11.20 5.24
C ASP A 352 -20.79 -12.35 4.26
N VAL A 353 -20.04 -13.37 4.71
CA VAL A 353 -19.62 -14.52 3.87
C VAL A 353 -20.77 -15.12 3.07
N PHE A 354 -21.94 -15.35 3.68
CA PHE A 354 -23.09 -15.91 2.97
C PHE A 354 -23.70 -14.98 1.94
N LYS A 355 -23.67 -13.66 2.18
CA LYS A 355 -24.12 -12.66 1.20
C LYS A 355 -23.19 -12.62 0.00
N VAL A 356 -21.87 -12.65 0.25
CA VAL A 356 -20.83 -12.69 -0.80
C VAL A 356 -20.97 -13.96 -1.62
N MET A 357 -21.02 -15.12 -0.97
CA MET A 357 -21.18 -16.42 -1.66
C MET A 357 -22.46 -16.47 -2.50
N TRP A 358 -23.57 -15.95 -1.99
CA TRP A 358 -24.83 -15.91 -2.75
C TRP A 358 -24.77 -14.95 -3.94
N LYS A 359 -24.07 -13.82 -3.79
CA LYS A 359 -23.85 -12.87 -4.90
C LYS A 359 -22.98 -13.51 -5.97
N GLU A 360 -21.84 -14.09 -5.58
CA GLU A 360 -20.92 -14.77 -6.50
C GLU A 360 -21.55 -16.01 -7.16
N PHE A 361 -22.39 -16.75 -6.48
CA PHE A 361 -23.14 -17.86 -7.07
C PHE A 361 -24.03 -17.41 -8.24
N ARG A 362 -24.79 -16.34 -8.06
CA ARG A 362 -25.63 -15.79 -9.14
C ARG A 362 -24.78 -15.29 -10.31
N THR A 363 -23.68 -14.63 -10.02
CA THR A 363 -22.71 -14.18 -11.03
C THR A 363 -22.08 -15.38 -11.76
N ALA A 364 -21.75 -16.45 -11.02
CA ALA A 364 -21.20 -17.68 -11.57
C ALA A 364 -22.16 -18.38 -12.56
N ILE A 365 -23.45 -18.43 -12.24
CA ILE A 365 -24.47 -18.99 -13.14
C ILE A 365 -24.54 -18.17 -14.45
N LEU A 366 -24.57 -16.85 -14.35
CA LEU A 366 -24.64 -15.99 -15.54
C LEU A 366 -23.38 -16.13 -16.41
N CYS A 367 -22.19 -16.04 -15.81
CA CYS A 367 -20.92 -16.23 -16.51
C CYS A 367 -20.78 -17.63 -17.06
N GLY A 368 -21.05 -18.66 -16.25
CA GLY A 368 -20.92 -20.05 -16.62
C GLY A 368 -21.86 -20.45 -17.77
N ALA A 369 -23.12 -20.02 -17.72
CA ALA A 369 -24.08 -20.27 -18.81
C ALA A 369 -23.64 -19.60 -20.11
N THR A 370 -23.23 -18.33 -20.05
CA THR A 370 -22.75 -17.57 -21.22
C THR A 370 -21.50 -18.25 -21.82
N LEU A 371 -20.51 -18.56 -20.99
CA LEU A 371 -19.28 -19.20 -21.42
C LEU A 371 -19.52 -20.63 -21.97
N ALA A 372 -20.45 -21.38 -21.37
CA ALA A 372 -20.80 -22.71 -21.86
C ALA A 372 -21.41 -22.67 -23.25
N VAL A 373 -22.32 -21.72 -23.54
CA VAL A 373 -22.91 -21.54 -24.87
C VAL A 373 -21.84 -21.13 -25.87
N VAL A 374 -21.00 -20.16 -25.54
CA VAL A 374 -19.89 -19.73 -26.42
C VAL A 374 -18.91 -20.86 -26.66
N CYS A 375 -18.54 -21.60 -25.62
CA CYS A 375 -17.66 -22.78 -25.73
C CYS A 375 -18.27 -23.85 -26.64
N PHE A 376 -19.54 -24.18 -26.46
CA PHE A 376 -20.22 -25.18 -27.31
C PHE A 376 -20.17 -24.79 -28.78
N VAL A 377 -20.49 -23.55 -29.11
CA VAL A 377 -20.43 -23.00 -30.46
C VAL A 377 -19.00 -22.99 -30.99
N LYS A 378 -18.04 -22.56 -30.19
CA LYS A 378 -16.61 -22.53 -30.53
C LYS A 378 -16.07 -23.91 -30.86
N VAL A 379 -16.38 -24.91 -30.02
CA VAL A 379 -15.92 -26.29 -30.21
C VAL A 379 -16.48 -26.91 -31.48
N LEU A 380 -17.74 -26.63 -31.81
CA LEU A 380 -18.34 -27.12 -33.06
C LEU A 380 -17.87 -26.38 -34.30
N LEU A 381 -17.77 -25.05 -34.25
CA LEU A 381 -17.40 -24.26 -35.44
C LEU A 381 -15.90 -24.28 -35.70
N ILE A 382 -15.09 -24.07 -34.66
CA ILE A 382 -13.64 -23.92 -34.79
C ILE A 382 -12.98 -25.31 -34.79
N ASP A 383 -13.17 -26.07 -33.67
CA ASP A 383 -12.36 -27.28 -33.47
C ASP A 383 -12.82 -28.41 -34.39
N ARG A 384 -14.15 -28.56 -34.59
CA ARG A 384 -14.69 -29.62 -35.45
C ARG A 384 -14.70 -29.21 -36.95
N LEU A 385 -15.30 -28.04 -37.27
CA LEU A 385 -15.55 -27.67 -38.69
C LEU A 385 -14.31 -27.05 -39.32
N LEU A 386 -13.68 -26.06 -38.68
CA LEU A 386 -12.55 -25.30 -39.25
C LEU A 386 -11.24 -26.11 -39.16
N MET A 387 -10.97 -26.77 -38.04
CA MET A 387 -9.78 -27.59 -37.81
C MET A 387 -9.96 -29.04 -38.32
N GLY A 388 -11.18 -29.43 -38.71
CA GLY A 388 -11.45 -30.75 -39.32
C GLY A 388 -11.33 -31.92 -38.35
N ASN A 389 -11.46 -31.71 -37.05
CA ASN A 389 -11.30 -32.80 -36.06
C ASN A 389 -12.58 -33.65 -35.97
N ALA A 390 -12.62 -34.73 -36.67
CA ALA A 390 -13.77 -35.65 -36.75
C ALA A 390 -14.09 -36.35 -35.40
N SER A 391 -13.11 -36.43 -34.48
CA SER A 391 -13.30 -37.04 -33.16
C SER A 391 -14.22 -36.20 -32.24
N ILE A 392 -14.42 -34.93 -32.56
CA ILE A 392 -15.29 -34.02 -31.80
C ILE A 392 -16.70 -34.15 -32.31
N ASN A 393 -17.59 -34.67 -31.48
CA ASN A 393 -19.01 -34.80 -31.72
C ASN A 393 -19.83 -33.88 -30.80
N LEU A 394 -21.15 -33.85 -30.98
CA LEU A 394 -22.05 -33.05 -30.13
C LEU A 394 -21.94 -33.41 -28.64
N LEU A 395 -21.69 -34.70 -28.35
CA LEU A 395 -21.60 -35.17 -26.97
C LEU A 395 -20.31 -34.63 -26.31
N VAL A 396 -19.17 -34.70 -27.00
CA VAL A 396 -17.89 -34.15 -26.53
C VAL A 396 -18.04 -32.64 -26.31
N SER A 397 -18.63 -31.91 -27.26
CA SER A 397 -18.84 -30.46 -27.14
C SER A 397 -19.73 -30.14 -25.93
N GLY A 398 -20.76 -30.95 -25.70
CA GLY A 398 -21.65 -30.83 -24.55
C GLY A 398 -20.93 -31.05 -23.21
N VAL A 399 -20.12 -32.11 -23.12
CA VAL A 399 -19.33 -32.45 -21.93
C VAL A 399 -18.33 -31.34 -21.60
N VAL A 400 -17.58 -30.84 -22.58
CA VAL A 400 -16.61 -29.75 -22.39
C VAL A 400 -17.31 -28.47 -21.91
N SER A 401 -18.43 -28.11 -22.54
CA SER A 401 -19.20 -26.90 -22.18
C SER A 401 -19.85 -27.01 -20.80
N LEU A 402 -20.39 -28.19 -20.44
CA LEU A 402 -20.94 -28.45 -19.11
C LEU A 402 -19.83 -28.39 -18.05
N THR A 403 -18.69 -28.99 -18.34
CA THR A 403 -17.50 -28.88 -17.46
C THR A 403 -17.13 -27.45 -17.21
N LEU A 404 -17.03 -26.64 -18.28
CA LEU A 404 -16.69 -25.22 -18.17
C LEU A 404 -17.68 -24.47 -17.26
N CYS A 405 -18.97 -24.71 -17.43
CA CYS A 405 -20.01 -24.11 -16.58
C CYS A 405 -19.80 -24.44 -15.10
N VAL A 406 -19.58 -25.71 -14.78
CA VAL A 406 -19.36 -26.17 -13.41
C VAL A 406 -18.04 -25.66 -12.85
N THR A 407 -16.98 -25.65 -13.66
CA THR A 407 -15.67 -25.07 -13.31
C THR A 407 -15.80 -23.61 -12.91
N VAL A 408 -16.54 -22.80 -13.66
CA VAL A 408 -16.78 -21.37 -13.35
C VAL A 408 -17.47 -21.21 -12.02
N VAL A 409 -18.46 -22.05 -11.71
CA VAL A 409 -19.14 -22.01 -10.41
C VAL A 409 -18.16 -22.33 -9.27
N ILE A 410 -17.40 -23.40 -9.39
CA ILE A 410 -16.41 -23.81 -8.38
C ILE A 410 -15.34 -22.74 -8.21
N ALA A 411 -14.81 -22.21 -9.32
CA ALA A 411 -13.78 -21.20 -9.33
C ALA A 411 -14.19 -19.92 -8.56
N LYS A 412 -15.42 -19.45 -8.80
CA LYS A 412 -15.95 -18.27 -8.10
C LYS A 412 -16.18 -18.52 -6.62
N PHE A 413 -16.63 -19.73 -6.23
CA PHE A 413 -16.73 -20.10 -4.84
C PHE A 413 -15.39 -20.16 -4.13
N VAL A 414 -14.39 -20.77 -4.75
CA VAL A 414 -13.01 -20.82 -4.22
C VAL A 414 -12.46 -19.40 -4.12
N GLY A 415 -12.57 -18.60 -5.20
CA GLY A 415 -12.06 -17.24 -5.27
C GLY A 415 -12.64 -16.30 -4.22
N CYS A 416 -13.94 -16.40 -3.91
CA CYS A 416 -14.55 -15.53 -2.90
C CYS A 416 -14.36 -16.03 -1.45
N SER A 417 -14.23 -17.34 -1.25
CA SER A 417 -14.17 -17.91 0.11
C SER A 417 -12.78 -17.91 0.72
N LEU A 418 -11.72 -18.11 -0.09
CA LEU A 418 -10.36 -18.20 0.42
C LEU A 418 -9.86 -16.88 1.06
N PRO A 419 -10.02 -15.68 0.47
CA PRO A 419 -9.63 -14.44 1.11
C PRO A 419 -10.38 -14.17 2.44
N LEU A 420 -11.68 -14.46 2.47
CA LEU A 420 -12.48 -14.32 3.69
C LEU A 420 -11.99 -15.27 4.80
N LEU A 421 -11.61 -16.49 4.43
CA LEU A 421 -11.04 -17.46 5.36
C LEU A 421 -9.66 -17.02 5.85
N ALA A 422 -8.82 -16.52 4.99
CA ALA A 422 -7.50 -16.00 5.33
C ALA A 422 -7.61 -14.88 6.39
N LYS A 423 -8.44 -13.86 6.14
CA LYS A 423 -8.69 -12.77 7.11
C LYS A 423 -9.18 -13.31 8.47
N ARG A 424 -10.06 -14.32 8.46
CA ARG A 424 -10.52 -14.93 9.72
C ARG A 424 -9.43 -15.65 10.49
N LEU A 425 -8.48 -16.25 9.80
CA LEU A 425 -7.34 -16.96 10.39
C LEU A 425 -6.20 -16.04 10.78
N GLY A 426 -6.30 -14.73 10.53
CA GLY A 426 -5.27 -13.74 10.79
C GLY A 426 -4.15 -13.71 9.74
N PHE A 427 -4.40 -14.26 8.55
CA PHE A 427 -3.50 -14.13 7.40
C PHE A 427 -3.96 -12.98 6.51
N ASP A 428 -3.01 -12.37 5.82
CA ASP A 428 -3.30 -11.37 4.81
C ASP A 428 -4.14 -12.01 3.67
N PRO A 429 -5.33 -11.44 3.35
CA PRO A 429 -6.16 -11.91 2.24
C PRO A 429 -5.50 -11.83 0.88
N ALA A 430 -4.55 -10.89 0.65
CA ALA A 430 -3.86 -10.69 -0.62
C ALA A 430 -3.02 -11.92 -1.02
N VAL A 431 -2.51 -12.69 -0.05
CA VAL A 431 -1.80 -13.96 -0.28
C VAL A 431 -2.69 -14.98 -0.99
N MET A 432 -4.01 -14.93 -0.80
CA MET A 432 -5.00 -15.80 -1.46
C MET A 432 -5.42 -15.28 -2.83
N ALA A 433 -4.53 -14.55 -3.51
CA ALA A 433 -4.81 -13.97 -4.80
C ALA A 433 -4.52 -14.94 -5.99
N SER A 434 -4.40 -14.36 -7.17
CA SER A 434 -4.48 -15.02 -8.46
C SER A 434 -3.67 -16.33 -8.57
N PRO A 435 -2.36 -16.38 -8.31
CA PRO A 435 -1.56 -17.59 -8.59
C PRO A 435 -1.89 -18.78 -7.68
N PHE A 436 -2.29 -18.50 -6.43
CA PHE A 436 -2.68 -19.56 -5.49
C PHE A 436 -4.05 -20.15 -5.86
N ILE A 437 -5.00 -19.27 -6.19
CA ILE A 437 -6.35 -19.67 -6.62
C ILE A 437 -6.29 -20.44 -7.94
N THR A 438 -5.51 -19.99 -8.93
CA THR A 438 -5.40 -20.69 -10.22
C THR A 438 -4.96 -22.13 -10.00
N THR A 439 -3.94 -22.38 -9.18
CA THR A 439 -3.47 -23.74 -8.89
C THR A 439 -4.54 -24.64 -8.29
N ILE A 440 -5.33 -24.13 -7.35
CA ILE A 440 -6.43 -24.89 -6.73
C ILE A 440 -7.54 -25.15 -7.75
N VAL A 441 -7.93 -24.10 -8.45
CA VAL A 441 -9.01 -24.16 -9.46
C VAL A 441 -8.62 -25.08 -10.62
N ASP A 442 -7.37 -25.08 -11.07
CA ASP A 442 -6.87 -25.98 -12.11
C ASP A 442 -7.05 -27.44 -11.71
N ALA A 443 -6.62 -27.79 -10.50
CA ALA A 443 -6.79 -29.15 -9.99
C ALA A 443 -8.28 -29.57 -9.92
N LEU A 444 -9.13 -28.69 -9.41
CA LEU A 444 -10.58 -28.96 -9.29
C LEU A 444 -11.25 -29.04 -10.67
N SER A 445 -10.86 -28.16 -11.60
CA SER A 445 -11.37 -28.14 -12.98
C SER A 445 -11.06 -29.44 -13.71
N LEU A 446 -9.84 -29.94 -13.57
CA LEU A 446 -9.43 -31.21 -14.16
C LEU A 446 -10.15 -32.40 -13.56
N LEU A 447 -10.32 -32.44 -12.24
CA LEU A 447 -11.10 -33.49 -11.58
C LEU A 447 -12.54 -33.53 -12.09
N VAL A 448 -13.20 -32.39 -12.20
CA VAL A 448 -14.57 -32.31 -12.77
C VAL A 448 -14.59 -32.71 -14.22
N TYR A 449 -13.61 -32.24 -15.00
CA TYR A 449 -13.49 -32.56 -16.42
C TYR A 449 -13.37 -34.06 -16.66
N PHE A 450 -12.45 -34.72 -15.99
CA PHE A 450 -12.24 -36.13 -16.14
C PHE A 450 -13.39 -36.99 -15.58
N MET A 451 -14.00 -36.54 -14.47
CA MET A 451 -15.19 -37.20 -13.93
C MET A 451 -16.34 -37.16 -14.93
N PHE A 452 -16.63 -36.02 -15.55
CA PHE A 452 -17.68 -35.91 -16.57
C PHE A 452 -17.32 -36.67 -17.85
N SER A 453 -16.07 -36.61 -18.29
CA SER A 453 -15.58 -37.38 -19.45
C SER A 453 -15.78 -38.86 -19.22
N LYS A 454 -15.37 -39.39 -18.07
CA LYS A 454 -15.54 -40.80 -17.72
C LYS A 454 -16.99 -41.21 -17.66
N THR A 455 -17.83 -40.41 -17.01
CA THR A 455 -19.24 -40.78 -16.75
C THR A 455 -20.13 -40.61 -17.97
N LEU A 456 -19.97 -39.51 -18.73
CA LEU A 456 -20.85 -39.16 -19.86
C LEU A 456 -20.38 -39.68 -21.21
N LEU A 457 -19.07 -39.87 -21.40
CA LEU A 457 -18.52 -40.45 -22.64
C LEU A 457 -18.26 -41.94 -22.52
N GLY A 458 -18.31 -42.51 -21.33
CA GLY A 458 -18.11 -43.93 -21.10
C GLY A 458 -16.69 -44.40 -21.23
N LEU A 459 -15.71 -43.52 -20.89
CA LEU A 459 -14.26 -43.71 -20.99
C LEU A 459 -13.68 -44.46 -19.77
#